data_08606946349d371729d537477dcdb688
#
_entry.id   08606946349d371729d537477dcdb688
#
_cell.length_a   1.000
_cell.length_b   1.000
_cell.length_c   1.000
_cell.angle_alpha   90.00
_cell.angle_beta   90.00
_cell.angle_gamma   90.00
#
_symmetry.space_group_name_H-M   'P 1'
#
loop_
_entity.id
_entity.type
_entity.pdbx_description
1 polymer ?
#
loop_
_entity_poly.entity_id
_entity_poly.type
_entity_poly.pdbx_seq_one_letter_code
_entity_poly.pdbx_strand_id
1 'polypeptide(L)'
;MRLAVLAGVLAVVAAVVFFRSRVAEHRTYDDVPGRLKELRDNSDPTAFFGFHTRDVDALYFVYENGALFLDYELYNSPKEGYAAPFRKTAAAHGFSVTTTSYDQVHTVLRIQLSSVESEAAEQAYGIAHDLFGINRATKLEFLPQCT
;
A
#
# COMPACT_ATOMS: atom_id res chain seq x y z
N MET A 1 -31.13 10.05 36.14
CA MET A 1 -31.14 8.74 35.46
C MET A 1 -31.04 8.81 33.93
N ARG A 2 -31.68 9.77 33.26
CA ARG A 2 -31.60 9.90 31.78
C ARG A 2 -30.26 10.36 31.23
N LEU A 3 -29.49 11.17 31.95
CA LEU A 3 -28.15 11.64 31.52
C LEU A 3 -27.07 10.53 31.52
N ALA A 4 -27.13 9.62 32.48
CA ALA A 4 -26.14 8.53 32.58
C ALA A 4 -26.32 7.50 31.46
N VAL A 5 -27.56 7.25 31.01
CA VAL A 5 -27.84 6.35 29.88
C VAL A 5 -27.36 6.95 28.56
N LEU A 6 -27.52 8.26 28.36
CA LEU A 6 -27.05 8.95 27.13
C LEU A 6 -25.52 8.92 27.02
N ALA A 7 -24.82 9.14 28.13
CA ALA A 7 -23.35 9.09 28.15
C ALA A 7 -22.81 7.69 27.85
N GLY A 8 -23.48 6.65 28.36
CA GLY A 8 -23.12 5.26 28.07
C GLY A 8 -23.30 4.88 26.59
N VAL A 9 -24.42 5.30 25.98
CA VAL A 9 -24.71 5.04 24.55
C VAL A 9 -23.72 5.78 23.66
N LEU A 10 -23.38 7.03 23.96
CA LEU A 10 -22.38 7.81 23.21
C LEU A 10 -20.99 7.18 23.30
N ALA A 11 -20.58 6.69 24.47
CA ALA A 11 -19.30 6.02 24.65
C ALA A 11 -19.21 4.70 23.86
N VAL A 12 -20.29 3.91 23.81
CA VAL A 12 -20.34 2.66 23.04
C VAL A 12 -20.32 2.96 21.53
N VAL A 13 -21.06 3.96 21.06
CA VAL A 13 -21.06 4.36 19.65
C VAL A 13 -19.69 4.89 19.23
N ALA A 14 -19.05 5.72 20.06
CA ALA A 14 -17.69 6.21 19.81
C ALA A 14 -16.67 5.07 19.78
N ALA A 15 -16.77 4.09 20.69
CA ALA A 15 -15.92 2.91 20.70
C ALA A 15 -16.12 2.04 19.45
N VAL A 16 -17.37 1.81 19.02
CA VAL A 16 -17.68 1.03 17.82
C VAL A 16 -17.18 1.73 16.55
N VAL A 17 -17.34 3.05 16.46
CA VAL A 17 -16.81 3.84 15.33
C VAL A 17 -15.29 3.84 15.34
N PHE A 18 -14.67 3.99 16.50
CA PHE A 18 -13.21 3.96 16.66
C PHE A 18 -12.62 2.57 16.37
N PHE A 19 -13.29 1.48 16.76
CA PHE A 19 -12.88 0.12 16.41
C PHE A 19 -13.09 -0.19 14.92
N ARG A 20 -14.17 0.29 14.30
CA ARG A 20 -14.38 0.12 12.85
C ARG A 20 -13.34 0.86 12.00
N SER A 21 -12.87 2.01 12.45
CA SER A 21 -11.80 2.75 11.75
C SER A 21 -10.40 2.12 11.90
N ARG A 22 -10.24 1.16 12.81
CA ARG A 22 -8.98 0.44 13.05
C ARG A 22 -8.97 -1.02 12.61
N VAL A 23 -10.09 -1.54 12.14
CA VAL A 23 -10.08 -2.87 11.52
C VAL A 23 -9.53 -2.71 10.12
N ALA A 24 -8.24 -2.99 9.98
CA ALA A 24 -7.62 -3.09 8.66
C ALA A 24 -8.42 -4.07 7.80
N GLU A 25 -8.81 -3.63 6.62
CA GLU A 25 -9.58 -4.44 5.71
C GLU A 25 -8.68 -5.55 5.15
N HIS A 26 -8.90 -6.78 5.61
CA HIS A 26 -8.16 -7.94 5.10
C HIS A 26 -8.72 -8.33 3.73
N ARG A 27 -7.90 -8.19 2.71
CA ARG A 27 -8.20 -8.49 1.32
C ARG A 27 -7.19 -9.49 0.75
N THR A 28 -7.43 -9.93 -0.46
CA THR A 28 -6.46 -10.69 -1.23
C THR A 28 -5.93 -9.88 -2.40
N TYR A 29 -4.91 -10.36 -3.08
CA TYR A 29 -4.32 -9.65 -4.21
C TYR A 29 -5.32 -9.45 -5.36
N ASP A 30 -6.35 -10.26 -5.46
CA ASP A 30 -7.39 -10.14 -6.50
C ASP A 30 -8.21 -8.82 -6.40
N ASP A 31 -8.17 -8.16 -5.25
CA ASP A 31 -8.81 -6.86 -5.04
C ASP A 31 -7.95 -5.66 -5.52
N VAL A 32 -6.66 -5.88 -5.81
CA VAL A 32 -5.72 -4.82 -6.20
C VAL A 32 -6.14 -4.08 -7.47
N PRO A 33 -6.56 -4.73 -8.58
CA PRO A 33 -6.97 -4.00 -9.79
C PRO A 33 -8.10 -3.01 -9.56
N GLY A 34 -9.10 -3.38 -8.75
CA GLY A 34 -10.20 -2.50 -8.37
C GLY A 34 -9.73 -1.27 -7.59
N ARG A 35 -8.79 -1.48 -6.66
CA ARG A 35 -8.20 -0.38 -5.86
C ARG A 35 -7.33 0.54 -6.70
N LEU A 36 -6.62 0.02 -7.69
CA LEU A 36 -5.85 0.84 -8.64
C LEU A 36 -6.76 1.74 -9.48
N LYS A 37 -7.92 1.23 -9.88
CA LYS A 37 -8.93 2.05 -10.58
C LYS A 37 -9.46 3.16 -9.68
N GLU A 38 -9.80 2.86 -8.42
CA GLU A 38 -10.22 3.86 -7.44
C GLU A 38 -9.13 4.92 -7.23
N LEU A 39 -7.87 4.50 -7.11
CA LEU A 39 -6.74 5.39 -6.95
C LEU A 39 -6.58 6.33 -8.16
N ARG A 40 -6.69 5.81 -9.39
CA ARG A 40 -6.63 6.61 -10.61
C ARG A 40 -7.75 7.64 -10.67
N ASP A 41 -8.96 7.25 -10.28
CA ASP A 41 -10.15 8.09 -10.36
C ASP A 41 -10.21 9.10 -9.18
N ASN A 42 -9.30 9.00 -8.22
CA ASN A 42 -9.20 9.91 -7.09
C ASN A 42 -8.65 11.28 -7.53
N SER A 43 -9.33 12.35 -7.14
CA SER A 43 -8.91 13.72 -7.44
C SER A 43 -7.78 14.26 -6.56
N ASP A 44 -7.45 13.57 -5.47
CA ASP A 44 -6.36 13.97 -4.58
C ASP A 44 -5.01 13.56 -5.18
N PRO A 45 -4.12 14.51 -5.53
CA PRO A 45 -2.82 14.19 -6.10
C PRO A 45 -1.86 13.52 -5.11
N THR A 46 -2.19 13.50 -3.82
CA THR A 46 -1.40 12.85 -2.77
C THR A 46 -1.92 11.47 -2.39
N ALA A 47 -3.01 11.03 -3.04
CA ALA A 47 -3.60 9.72 -2.77
C ALA A 47 -2.63 8.60 -3.12
N PHE A 48 -2.60 7.61 -2.26
CA PHE A 48 -1.87 6.36 -2.50
C PHE A 48 -2.69 5.17 -2.02
N PHE A 49 -2.32 3.99 -2.50
CA PHE A 49 -2.84 2.73 -2.05
C PHE A 49 -1.67 1.81 -1.73
N GLY A 50 -1.69 1.17 -0.59
CA GLY A 50 -0.64 0.25 -0.19
C GLY A 50 -1.20 -1.04 0.39
N PHE A 51 -0.37 -2.04 0.48
CA PHE A 51 -0.67 -3.26 1.20
C PHE A 51 0.57 -3.79 1.92
N HIS A 52 0.34 -4.47 3.02
CA HIS A 52 1.34 -5.25 3.73
C HIS A 52 0.73 -6.54 4.29
N THR A 53 1.57 -7.41 4.76
CA THR A 53 1.18 -8.54 5.62
C THR A 53 1.79 -8.36 7.00
N ARG A 54 1.41 -9.21 7.95
CA ARG A 54 1.96 -9.16 9.31
C ARG A 54 3.50 -9.22 9.32
N ASP A 55 4.09 -9.94 8.37
CA ASP A 55 5.51 -10.28 8.34
C ASP A 55 6.27 -9.62 7.19
N VAL A 56 5.61 -8.78 6.40
CA VAL A 56 6.15 -8.22 5.15
C VAL A 56 5.97 -6.71 5.14
N ASP A 57 7.03 -6.02 4.72
CA ASP A 57 7.01 -4.57 4.52
C ASP A 57 5.99 -4.14 3.45
N ALA A 58 5.57 -2.89 3.51
CA ALA A 58 4.56 -2.36 2.63
C ALA A 58 5.09 -2.02 1.23
N LEU A 59 4.25 -2.30 0.23
CA LEU A 59 4.37 -1.78 -1.12
C LEU A 59 3.25 -0.77 -1.36
N TYR A 60 3.57 0.34 -2.02
CA TYR A 60 2.64 1.43 -2.27
C TYR A 60 2.48 1.68 -3.76
N PHE A 61 1.26 1.91 -4.19
CA PHE A 61 0.93 2.38 -5.53
C PHE A 61 0.66 3.89 -5.47
N VAL A 62 1.26 4.61 -6.40
CA VAL A 62 1.14 6.07 -6.49
C VAL A 62 0.90 6.47 -7.94
N TYR A 63 -0.09 7.33 -8.17
CA TYR A 63 -0.25 8.04 -9.44
C TYR A 63 0.44 9.39 -9.37
N GLU A 64 1.34 9.65 -10.28
CA GLU A 64 2.05 10.92 -10.37
C GLU A 64 2.23 11.31 -11.83
N ASN A 65 1.78 12.50 -12.19
CA ASN A 65 1.85 13.02 -13.56
C ASN A 65 1.30 12.06 -14.64
N GLY A 66 0.22 11.35 -14.33
CA GLY A 66 -0.43 10.40 -15.23
C GLY A 66 0.24 9.04 -15.35
N ALA A 67 1.30 8.78 -14.61
CA ALA A 67 1.98 7.50 -14.54
C ALA A 67 1.72 6.79 -13.21
N LEU A 68 1.66 5.46 -13.26
CA LEU A 68 1.51 4.61 -12.08
C LEU A 68 2.86 4.05 -11.67
N PHE A 69 3.16 4.19 -10.39
CA PHE A 69 4.39 3.70 -9.80
C PHE A 69 4.13 2.71 -8.67
N LEU A 70 5.07 1.80 -8.47
CA LEU A 70 5.17 0.97 -7.28
C LEU A 70 6.38 1.44 -6.48
N ASP A 71 6.11 1.84 -5.24
CA ASP A 71 7.08 2.35 -4.29
C ASP A 71 7.31 1.32 -3.18
N TYR A 72 8.58 1.07 -2.90
CA TYR A 72 9.03 0.36 -1.71
C TYR A 72 9.73 1.33 -0.78
N GLU A 73 9.13 1.59 0.37
CA GLU A 73 9.64 2.56 1.32
C GLU A 73 10.73 1.96 2.21
N LEU A 74 11.88 2.63 2.25
CA LEU A 74 12.99 2.28 3.13
C LEU A 74 12.78 2.96 4.47
N TYR A 75 11.93 2.40 5.31
CA TYR A 75 11.74 2.87 6.68
C TYR A 75 12.99 2.65 7.52
N ASN A 76 13.57 3.74 8.05
CA ASN A 76 14.69 3.73 9.00
C ASN A 76 15.87 2.84 8.60
N SER A 77 16.99 3.46 8.38
CA SER A 77 18.25 2.81 8.11
C SER A 77 18.54 1.70 9.11
N PRO A 78 18.48 0.51 9.03
CA PRO A 78 19.41 -0.45 8.47
C PRO A 78 18.83 -1.22 7.27
N LYS A 79 17.86 -0.67 6.59
CA LYS A 79 17.12 -1.32 5.49
C LYS A 79 17.81 -1.20 4.13
N GLU A 80 19.01 -0.72 4.06
CA GLU A 80 19.84 -0.90 2.87
C GLU A 80 19.95 -2.39 2.47
N GLY A 81 19.83 -3.31 3.46
CA GLY A 81 19.79 -4.74 3.20
C GLY A 81 18.62 -5.23 2.34
N TYR A 82 17.47 -4.51 2.34
CA TYR A 82 16.32 -4.83 1.50
C TYR A 82 16.33 -4.09 0.15
N ALA A 83 17.11 -3.02 0.03
CA ALA A 83 17.25 -2.30 -1.24
C ALA A 83 17.84 -3.18 -2.34
N ALA A 84 18.87 -3.96 -2.05
CA ALA A 84 19.51 -4.85 -3.01
C ALA A 84 18.58 -5.98 -3.49
N PRO A 85 17.84 -6.71 -2.63
CA PRO A 85 16.82 -7.67 -3.06
C PRO A 85 15.72 -7.04 -3.94
N PHE A 86 15.20 -5.86 -3.58
CA PHE A 86 14.20 -5.17 -4.39
C PHE A 86 14.73 -4.82 -5.77
N ARG A 87 15.93 -4.22 -5.87
CA ARG A 87 16.57 -3.88 -7.15
C ARG A 87 16.80 -5.12 -8.01
N LYS A 88 17.27 -6.21 -7.42
CA LYS A 88 17.50 -7.48 -8.11
C LYS A 88 16.19 -8.06 -8.66
N THR A 89 15.14 -8.09 -7.85
CA THR A 89 13.84 -8.59 -8.25
C THR A 89 13.23 -7.72 -9.35
N ALA A 90 13.24 -6.41 -9.19
CA ALA A 90 12.74 -5.48 -10.20
C ALA A 90 13.48 -5.64 -11.54
N ALA A 91 14.81 -5.75 -11.52
CA ALA A 91 15.61 -5.98 -12.72
C ALA A 91 15.28 -7.32 -13.40
N ALA A 92 15.04 -8.39 -12.61
CA ALA A 92 14.63 -9.69 -13.14
C ALA A 92 13.26 -9.63 -13.87
N HIS A 93 12.40 -8.70 -13.48
CA HIS A 93 11.12 -8.41 -14.13
C HIS A 93 11.21 -7.32 -15.22
N GLY A 94 12.41 -6.86 -15.56
CA GLY A 94 12.64 -5.88 -16.63
C GLY A 94 12.41 -4.42 -16.23
N PHE A 95 12.34 -4.12 -14.94
CA PHE A 95 12.16 -2.76 -14.44
C PHE A 95 13.46 -2.07 -14.08
N SER A 96 13.53 -0.77 -14.36
CA SER A 96 14.53 0.13 -13.83
C SER A 96 14.06 0.71 -12.50
N VAL A 97 14.93 0.70 -11.49
CA VAL A 97 14.64 1.25 -10.17
C VAL A 97 15.23 2.64 -10.05
N THR A 98 14.39 3.61 -9.65
CA THR A 98 14.83 4.94 -9.26
C THR A 98 14.75 5.10 -7.76
N THR A 99 15.58 5.96 -7.19
CA THR A 99 15.51 6.35 -5.78
C THR A 99 14.88 7.74 -5.71
N THR A 100 13.80 7.85 -4.94
CA THR A 100 13.06 9.10 -4.76
C THR A 100 12.92 9.37 -3.27
N SER A 101 13.03 10.63 -2.86
CA SER A 101 12.79 11.04 -1.48
C SER A 101 11.60 11.98 -1.44
N TYR A 102 10.62 11.68 -0.60
CA TYR A 102 9.46 12.56 -0.36
C TYR A 102 9.81 13.71 0.59
N ASP A 103 10.75 13.44 1.50
CA ASP A 103 11.28 14.41 2.45
C ASP A 103 12.71 13.99 2.88
N GLN A 104 13.24 14.63 3.93
CA GLN A 104 14.59 14.32 4.43
C GLN A 104 14.71 12.93 5.10
N VAL A 105 13.59 12.26 5.36
CA VAL A 105 13.52 11.02 6.15
C VAL A 105 13.02 9.84 5.33
N HIS A 106 12.12 10.07 4.36
CA HIS A 106 11.46 9.02 3.61
C HIS A 106 12.07 8.85 2.22
N THR A 107 12.86 7.81 2.07
CA THR A 107 13.41 7.37 0.78
C THR A 107 12.65 6.16 0.28
N VAL A 108 12.28 6.17 -0.97
CA VAL A 108 11.60 5.05 -1.64
C VAL A 108 12.40 4.56 -2.84
N LEU A 109 12.32 3.26 -3.08
CA LEU A 109 12.74 2.64 -4.34
C LEU A 109 11.50 2.53 -5.22
N ARG A 110 11.55 3.11 -6.39
CA ARG A 110 10.40 3.29 -7.30
C ARG A 110 10.62 2.58 -8.61
N ILE A 111 9.59 1.89 -9.08
CA ILE A 111 9.48 1.39 -10.45
C ILE A 111 8.23 1.95 -11.12
N GLN A 112 8.30 2.19 -12.41
CA GLN A 112 7.13 2.58 -13.20
C GLN A 112 6.42 1.34 -13.72
N LEU A 113 5.13 1.25 -13.47
CA LEU A 113 4.26 0.18 -13.94
C LEU A 113 3.54 0.56 -15.24
N SER A 114 2.82 -0.41 -15.83
CA SER A 114 1.90 -0.16 -16.93
C SER A 114 0.83 0.86 -16.53
N SER A 115 0.37 1.64 -17.51
CA SER A 115 -0.80 2.53 -17.34
C SER A 115 -2.14 1.77 -17.32
N VAL A 116 -2.14 0.50 -17.68
CA VAL A 116 -3.31 -0.39 -17.63
C VAL A 116 -3.34 -1.10 -16.28
N GLU A 117 -4.39 -0.89 -15.49
CA GLU A 117 -4.46 -1.34 -14.09
C GLU A 117 -4.31 -2.85 -13.94
N SER A 118 -4.90 -3.65 -14.82
CA SER A 118 -4.77 -5.10 -14.78
C SER A 118 -3.33 -5.56 -15.02
N GLU A 119 -2.64 -4.93 -15.98
CA GLU A 119 -1.23 -5.22 -16.25
C GLU A 119 -0.33 -4.74 -15.08
N ALA A 120 -0.59 -3.55 -14.57
CA ALA A 120 0.13 -3.00 -13.43
C ALA A 120 -0.02 -3.90 -12.19
N ALA A 121 -1.21 -4.41 -11.94
CA ALA A 121 -1.45 -5.35 -10.85
C ALA A 121 -0.66 -6.66 -11.04
N GLU A 122 -0.59 -7.21 -12.24
CA GLU A 122 0.21 -8.41 -12.53
C GLU A 122 1.72 -8.14 -12.40
N GLN A 123 2.20 -7.00 -12.87
CA GLN A 123 3.59 -6.59 -12.72
C GLN A 123 3.98 -6.46 -11.24
N ALA A 124 3.16 -5.78 -10.46
CA ALA A 124 3.38 -5.65 -9.01
C ALA A 124 3.25 -6.98 -8.27
N TYR A 125 2.33 -7.86 -8.73
CA TYR A 125 2.20 -9.21 -8.17
C TYR A 125 3.50 -10.00 -8.34
N GLY A 126 4.12 -9.99 -9.52
CA GLY A 126 5.39 -10.67 -9.77
C GLY A 126 6.48 -10.21 -8.79
N ILE A 127 6.59 -8.89 -8.59
CA ILE A 127 7.54 -8.31 -7.62
C ILE A 127 7.22 -8.78 -6.19
N ALA A 128 5.95 -8.66 -5.78
CA ALA A 128 5.52 -9.02 -4.42
C ALA A 128 5.70 -10.53 -4.15
N HIS A 129 5.41 -11.37 -5.14
CA HIS A 129 5.59 -12.81 -5.04
C HIS A 129 7.06 -13.19 -4.87
N ASP A 130 7.92 -12.69 -5.75
CA ASP A 130 9.33 -13.07 -5.76
C ASP A 130 10.13 -12.47 -4.60
N LEU A 131 9.74 -11.26 -4.15
CA LEU A 131 10.43 -10.56 -3.07
C LEU A 131 9.95 -11.04 -1.69
N PHE A 132 8.65 -11.26 -1.52
CA PHE A 132 8.03 -11.50 -0.22
C PHE A 132 7.29 -12.83 -0.09
N GLY A 133 7.21 -13.64 -1.15
CA GLY A 133 6.47 -14.90 -1.13
C GLY A 133 4.94 -14.73 -1.07
N ILE A 134 4.42 -13.54 -1.40
CA ILE A 134 2.97 -13.30 -1.45
C ILE A 134 2.36 -14.12 -2.58
N ASN A 135 1.28 -14.84 -2.29
CA ASN A 135 0.46 -15.51 -3.30
C ASN A 135 -0.96 -14.90 -3.34
N ARG A 136 -1.76 -15.29 -4.32
CA ARG A 136 -3.09 -14.69 -4.52
C ARG A 136 -4.06 -14.92 -3.36
N ALA A 137 -3.86 -15.98 -2.58
CA ALA A 137 -4.68 -16.29 -1.40
C ALA A 137 -4.14 -15.66 -0.12
N THR A 138 -2.96 -15.02 -0.15
CA THR A 138 -2.38 -14.36 1.01
C THR A 138 -3.30 -13.22 1.46
N LYS A 139 -3.62 -13.19 2.74
CA LYS A 139 -4.38 -12.08 3.34
C LYS A 139 -3.49 -10.86 3.46
N LEU A 140 -3.91 -9.78 2.84
CA LEU A 140 -3.24 -8.49 2.82
C LEU A 140 -4.01 -7.49 3.68
N GLU A 141 -3.29 -6.68 4.39
CA GLU A 141 -3.79 -5.46 5.00
C GLU A 141 -3.63 -4.31 3.99
N PHE A 142 -4.76 -3.78 3.51
CA PHE A 142 -4.74 -2.62 2.63
C PHE A 142 -4.62 -1.36 3.47
N LEU A 143 -3.64 -0.53 3.10
CA LEU A 143 -3.39 0.71 3.78
C LEU A 143 -4.38 1.75 3.25
N PRO A 144 -5.10 2.45 4.16
CA PRO A 144 -6.02 3.51 3.75
C PRO A 144 -5.25 4.66 3.12
N GLN A 145 -5.90 5.35 2.21
CA GLN A 145 -5.40 6.61 1.71
C GLN A 145 -5.18 7.57 2.88
N CYS A 146 -4.00 8.17 2.96
CA CYS A 146 -3.83 9.34 3.81
C CYS A 146 -4.59 10.49 3.16
N THR A 147 -5.65 10.89 3.81
CA THR A 147 -6.36 12.14 3.51
C THR A 147 -5.68 13.29 4.23
#